data_c584b8a616866074ce043149fda4120c
#
_entry.id   c584b8a616866074ce043149fda4120c
#
_cell.length_a   1.000
_cell.length_b   1.000
_cell.length_c   1.000
_cell.angle_alpha   90.00
_cell.angle_beta   90.00
_cell.angle_gamma   90.00
#
_symmetry.space_group_name_H-M   'P 1'
#
loop_
_entity.id
_entity.type
_entity.pdbx_description
1 polymer ?
#
loop_
_entity_poly.entity_id
_entity_poly.type
_entity_poly.pdbx_seq_one_letter_code
_entity_poly.pdbx_strand_id
1 'polypeptide(L)'
;MSAAPARVVFTTGFSRRYTGGVTEFQVAAKTLRGVIREMDRKFPGLAGTLEEETTVAIDGELYEIDFLRPIKPGAEVFFIPKIEGG
;
A
#
# COMPACT_ATOMS: atom_id res chain seq x y z
N MET A 1 20.20 -15.09 -0.84
CA MET A 1 19.51 -14.31 -1.87
C MET A 1 18.33 -13.58 -1.26
N SER A 2 18.25 -12.29 -1.50
CA SER A 2 17.14 -11.51 -0.99
C SER A 2 15.91 -11.71 -1.89
N ALA A 3 14.74 -11.75 -1.28
CA ALA A 3 13.49 -11.80 -2.02
C ALA A 3 13.26 -10.46 -2.75
N ALA A 4 12.59 -10.51 -3.89
CA ALA A 4 12.22 -9.29 -4.61
C ALA A 4 11.28 -8.45 -3.73
N PRO A 5 11.46 -7.12 -3.67
CA PRO A 5 10.57 -6.27 -2.90
C PRO A 5 9.15 -6.25 -3.51
N ALA A 6 8.17 -5.98 -2.68
CA ALA A 6 6.82 -5.73 -3.16
C ALA A 6 6.80 -4.36 -3.85
N ARG A 7 5.98 -4.24 -4.87
CA ARG A 7 5.79 -2.99 -5.58
C ARG A 7 4.49 -2.35 -5.08
N VAL A 8 4.65 -1.26 -4.34
CA VAL A 8 3.51 -0.54 -3.76
C VAL A 8 3.11 0.59 -4.70
N VAL A 9 1.85 0.62 -5.08
CA VAL A 9 1.34 1.56 -6.09
C VAL A 9 0.18 2.36 -5.52
N PHE A 10 0.16 3.64 -5.87
CA PHE A 10 -0.93 4.56 -5.50
C PHE A 10 -1.50 5.23 -6.74
N THR A 11 -2.75 5.68 -6.64
CA THR A 11 -3.32 6.49 -7.71
C THR A 11 -2.63 7.85 -7.75
N THR A 12 -2.74 8.53 -8.89
CA THR A 12 -2.17 9.87 -9.04
C THR A 12 -2.75 10.84 -8.00
N GLY A 13 -4.06 10.81 -7.79
CA GLY A 13 -4.69 11.70 -6.82
C GLY A 13 -4.24 11.44 -5.40
N PHE A 14 -4.17 10.18 -4.99
CA PHE A 14 -3.68 9.82 -3.66
C PHE A 14 -2.23 10.26 -3.48
N SER A 15 -1.38 9.97 -4.48
CA SER A 15 0.04 10.30 -4.39
C SER A 15 0.28 11.80 -4.26
N ARG A 16 -0.50 12.62 -4.94
CA ARG A 16 -0.38 14.07 -4.84
C ARG A 16 -0.69 14.57 -3.43
N ARG A 17 -1.64 13.93 -2.75
CA ARG A 17 -2.04 14.35 -1.40
C ARG A 17 -1.07 13.85 -0.33
N TYR A 18 -0.55 12.63 -0.48
CA TYR A 18 0.10 11.93 0.65
C TYR A 18 1.54 11.53 0.42
N THR A 19 1.98 11.34 -0.82
CA THR A 19 3.33 10.83 -1.09
C THR A 19 4.15 11.73 -2.00
N GLY A 20 3.82 13.03 -2.05
CA GLY A 20 4.58 13.99 -2.83
C GLY A 20 4.56 13.74 -4.33
N GLY A 21 3.52 13.06 -4.84
CA GLY A 21 3.38 12.77 -6.25
C GLY A 21 4.07 11.49 -6.71
N VAL A 22 4.71 10.76 -5.80
CA VAL A 22 5.35 9.48 -6.15
C VAL A 22 4.30 8.37 -6.09
N THR A 23 4.10 7.68 -7.23
CA THR A 23 3.05 6.68 -7.35
C THR A 23 3.52 5.25 -7.12
N GLU A 24 4.82 5.01 -7.08
CA GLU A 24 5.33 3.66 -6.93
C GLU A 24 6.51 3.62 -5.97
N PHE A 25 6.50 2.62 -5.09
CA PHE A 25 7.58 2.38 -4.13
C PHE A 25 7.92 0.91 -4.11
N GLN A 26 9.17 0.59 -3.81
CA GLN A 26 9.58 -0.79 -3.58
C GLN A 26 9.80 -0.99 -2.09
N VAL A 27 9.12 -1.99 -1.52
CA VAL A 27 9.10 -2.22 -0.10
C VAL A 27 9.39 -3.68 0.20
N ALA A 28 10.41 -3.93 1.01
CA ALA A 28 10.74 -5.28 1.47
C ALA A 28 9.85 -5.62 2.66
N ALA A 29 8.79 -6.38 2.42
CA ALA A 29 7.86 -6.78 3.48
C ALA A 29 7.24 -8.12 3.13
N LYS A 30 6.86 -8.89 4.15
CA LYS A 30 6.26 -10.21 3.99
C LYS A 30 4.78 -10.21 4.28
N THR A 31 4.25 -9.14 4.85
CA THR A 31 2.84 -9.00 5.17
C THR A 31 2.37 -7.60 4.82
N LEU A 32 1.06 -7.44 4.69
CA LEU A 32 0.48 -6.12 4.44
C LEU A 32 0.81 -5.16 5.58
N ARG A 33 0.85 -5.64 6.82
CA ARG A 33 1.28 -4.81 7.95
C ARG A 33 2.67 -4.24 7.72
N GLY A 34 3.59 -5.08 7.26
CA GLY A 34 4.96 -4.63 6.98
C GLY A 34 5.00 -3.55 5.90
N VAL A 35 4.19 -3.71 4.86
CA VAL A 35 4.08 -2.70 3.80
C VAL A 35 3.59 -1.38 4.38
N ILE A 36 2.50 -1.43 5.15
CA ILE A 36 1.91 -0.23 5.73
C ILE A 36 2.87 0.46 6.70
N ARG A 37 3.58 -0.32 7.51
CA ARG A 37 4.57 0.24 8.45
C ARG A 37 5.71 0.95 7.72
N GLU A 38 6.21 0.36 6.63
CA GLU A 38 7.27 1.00 5.86
C GLU A 38 6.79 2.29 5.21
N MET A 39 5.57 2.30 4.72
CA MET A 39 5.01 3.52 4.14
C MET A 39 4.81 4.59 5.22
N ASP A 40 4.37 4.19 6.41
CA ASP A 40 4.22 5.13 7.52
C ASP A 40 5.56 5.71 7.97
N ARG A 41 6.62 4.91 7.92
CA ARG A 41 7.96 5.38 8.25
C ARG A 41 8.42 6.45 7.27
N LYS A 42 8.11 6.28 5.99
CA LYS A 42 8.45 7.26 4.94
C LYS A 42 7.59 8.52 5.03
N PHE A 43 6.33 8.34 5.37
CA PHE A 43 5.35 9.43 5.42
C PHE A 43 4.56 9.29 6.73
N PRO A 44 5.03 9.90 7.82
CA PRO A 44 4.38 9.75 9.14
C PRO A 44 2.90 10.08 9.10
N GLY A 45 2.09 9.17 9.64
CA GLY A 45 0.64 9.28 9.64
C GLY A 45 -0.04 8.53 8.49
N LEU A 46 0.73 8.03 7.52
CA LEU A 46 0.15 7.39 6.36
C LEU A 46 -0.55 6.08 6.70
N ALA A 47 -0.10 5.36 7.73
CA ALA A 47 -0.73 4.10 8.13
C ALA A 47 -2.22 4.29 8.40
N GLY A 48 -2.58 5.30 9.20
CA GLY A 48 -3.99 5.57 9.51
C GLY A 48 -4.79 5.88 8.26
N THR A 49 -4.23 6.66 7.36
CA THR A 49 -4.88 6.99 6.09
C THR A 49 -5.11 5.75 5.24
N LEU A 50 -4.11 4.88 5.14
CA LEU A 50 -4.25 3.65 4.36
C LEU A 50 -5.31 2.74 4.94
N GLU A 51 -5.36 2.61 6.27
CA GLU A 51 -6.36 1.76 6.91
C GLU A 51 -7.78 2.28 6.76
N GLU A 52 -7.95 3.58 6.86
CA GLU A 52 -9.28 4.18 6.90
C GLU A 52 -9.81 4.56 5.53
N GLU A 53 -8.95 4.95 4.60
CA GLU A 53 -9.37 5.57 3.35
C GLU A 53 -9.13 4.71 2.12
N THR A 54 -8.53 3.53 2.26
CA THR A 54 -8.23 2.69 1.09
C THR A 54 -8.68 1.25 1.26
N THR A 55 -8.89 0.59 0.12
CA THR A 55 -8.86 -0.85 0.00
C THR A 55 -7.57 -1.21 -0.72
N VAL A 56 -7.23 -2.50 -0.78
CA VAL A 56 -5.99 -2.91 -1.41
C VAL A 56 -6.24 -3.95 -2.49
N ALA A 57 -5.57 -3.81 -3.62
CA ALA A 57 -5.53 -4.85 -4.65
C ALA A 57 -4.14 -5.46 -4.62
N ILE A 58 -4.06 -6.77 -4.41
CA ILE A 58 -2.80 -7.50 -4.41
C ILE A 58 -2.80 -8.42 -5.61
N ASP A 59 -1.87 -8.17 -6.51
CA ASP A 59 -1.78 -8.89 -7.79
C ASP A 59 -3.12 -8.93 -8.52
N GLY A 60 -3.84 -7.82 -8.49
CA GLY A 60 -5.10 -7.65 -9.21
C GLY A 60 -6.35 -8.09 -8.45
N GLU A 61 -6.22 -8.67 -7.27
CA GLU A 61 -7.38 -9.08 -6.47
C GLU A 61 -7.64 -8.10 -5.33
N LEU A 62 -8.89 -7.69 -5.17
CA LEU A 62 -9.29 -6.74 -4.14
C LEU A 62 -9.48 -7.41 -2.80
N TYR A 63 -8.97 -6.77 -1.77
CA TYR A 63 -9.09 -7.23 -0.38
C TYR A 63 -9.39 -6.05 0.53
N GLU A 64 -10.06 -6.35 1.65
CA GLU A 64 -10.09 -5.41 2.76
C GLU A 64 -8.70 -5.37 3.41
N ILE A 65 -8.39 -4.28 4.09
CA ILE A 65 -7.10 -4.17 4.79
C ILE A 65 -7.06 -5.20 5.91
N ASP A 66 -6.17 -6.16 5.76
CA ASP A 66 -5.93 -7.22 6.74
C ASP A 66 -4.42 -7.26 6.98
N PHE A 67 -3.99 -6.87 8.16
CA PHE A 67 -2.56 -6.74 8.47
C PHE A 67 -1.79 -8.04 8.33
N LEU A 68 -2.44 -9.17 8.55
CA LEU A 68 -1.77 -10.46 8.52
C LEU A 68 -1.68 -11.06 7.12
N ARG A 69 -2.28 -10.42 6.14
CA ARG A 69 -2.27 -10.93 4.77
C ARG A 69 -0.85 -11.06 4.24
N PRO A 70 -0.45 -12.25 3.78
CA PRO A 70 0.90 -12.44 3.25
C PRO A 70 1.13 -11.68 1.95
N ILE A 71 2.32 -11.16 1.78
CA ILE A 71 2.76 -10.50 0.54
C ILE A 71 3.90 -11.33 -0.02
N LYS A 72 3.70 -11.86 -1.21
CA LYS A 72 4.73 -12.65 -1.89
C LYS A 72 5.82 -11.75 -2.46
N PRO A 73 7.05 -12.26 -2.59
CA PRO A 73 8.11 -11.50 -3.26
C PRO A 73 7.66 -11.03 -4.64
N GLY A 74 7.90 -9.76 -4.93
CA GLY A 74 7.55 -9.17 -6.22
C GLY A 74 6.08 -8.86 -6.42
N ALA A 75 5.23 -9.06 -5.41
CA ALA A 75 3.81 -8.78 -5.53
C ALA A 75 3.55 -7.30 -5.76
N GLU A 76 2.48 -7.01 -6.51
CA GLU A 76 1.98 -5.64 -6.65
C GLU A 76 0.94 -5.39 -5.57
N VAL A 77 1.15 -4.34 -4.80
CA VAL A 77 0.24 -3.93 -3.73
C VAL A 77 -0.29 -2.54 -4.08
N PHE A 78 -1.50 -2.49 -4.59
CA PHE A 78 -2.12 -1.26 -5.07
C PHE A 78 -3.16 -0.80 -4.06
N PHE A 79 -2.91 0.35 -3.42
CA PHE A 79 -3.87 0.96 -2.50
C PHE A 79 -4.82 1.86 -3.29
N ILE A 80 -6.10 1.56 -3.20
CA ILE A 80 -7.15 2.24 -3.98
C ILE A 80 -8.03 3.02 -3.01
N PRO A 81 -8.16 4.36 -3.17
CA PRO A 81 -9.03 5.14 -2.30
C PRO A 81 -10.47 4.62 -2.35
N LYS A 82 -11.10 4.56 -1.19
CA LYS A 82 -12.50 4.19 -1.12
C LYS A 82 -13.35 5.28 -1.75
N ILE A 83 -14.37 4.86 -2.48
CA ILE A 83 -15.34 5.80 -3.01
C ILE A 83 -16.32 6.09 -1.87
N GLU A 84 -16.35 7.34 -1.46
CA GLU A 84 -17.32 7.74 -0.46
C GLU A 84 -18.67 7.90 -1.14
N GLY A 85 -19.66 7.18 -0.63
CA GLY A 85 -21.01 7.34 -1.09
C GLY A 85 -21.47 8.75 -0.73
N GLY A 86 -21.64 9.53 -1.74
CA GLY A 86 -22.05 10.92 -1.56
C GLY A 86 -23.45 11.05 -1.03
#